data_cad8ab42ec16cca704eb232bfb054048
#
_entry.id   cad8ab42ec16cca704eb232bfb054048
#
_cell.length_a   1.000
_cell.length_b   1.000
_cell.length_c   1.000
_cell.angle_alpha   90.00
_cell.angle_beta   90.00
_cell.angle_gamma   90.00
#
_symmetry.space_group_name_H-M   'P 1'
#
loop_
_entity.id
_entity.type
_entity.pdbx_description
1 polymer ?
#
loop_
_entity_poly.entity_id
_entity_poly.type
_entity_poly.pdbx_seq_one_letter_code
_entity_poly.pdbx_strand_id
1 'polypeptide(L)'
;MAQKLITFAVPCYNSAAYMRHCIETLLSAGEQAEIILVDDGSTKDDTPAICDEYAAKYPTIVKAIHQENGGHGEGVNQGIRNATGLYYKVVDSDDWLDEAALRTVLAKLNTLTARGTAPDLMICNYVYEHVEDNTSHTVRYTNVFPQNRLFNWTHIGHFRPDQNLLMHSVMYRTQVLRDCGMVLPKHTFYVDNIFVYQPLPFVKSMYYMDLDLYRYFIGRADQSVNESVMVKRVDQQLRVTRHMIDCQDLDALKGQKKLRSYMLHYLSMMMAISDIFLLLDGSAAAKQKENELWAYLKAHTSAGVYRSIRYGFGGVTNLKIPKGDKLVLGGYRIAQKIFKFN
;
A
#
# COMPACT_ATOMS: atom_id res chain seq x y z
N MET A 1 -3.72 28.06 -13.99
CA MET A 1 -3.24 27.77 -12.62
C MET A 1 -1.88 27.08 -12.73
N ALA A 2 -0.94 27.35 -11.80
CA ALA A 2 0.33 26.62 -11.77
C ALA A 2 0.06 25.14 -11.49
N GLN A 3 0.83 24.25 -12.10
CA GLN A 3 0.70 22.82 -11.87
C GLN A 3 0.98 22.49 -10.40
N LYS A 4 0.10 21.76 -9.74
CA LYS A 4 0.33 21.27 -8.38
C LYS A 4 1.50 20.26 -8.37
N LEU A 5 2.33 20.34 -7.34
CA LEU A 5 3.46 19.40 -7.19
C LEU A 5 3.01 18.03 -6.75
N ILE A 6 2.03 17.96 -5.83
CA ILE A 6 1.53 16.71 -5.29
C ILE A 6 0.03 16.75 -5.07
N THR A 7 -0.65 15.64 -5.36
CA THR A 7 -2.02 15.38 -4.95
C THR A 7 -1.99 14.37 -3.80
N PHE A 8 -2.58 14.73 -2.67
CA PHE A 8 -2.95 13.82 -1.61
C PHE A 8 -4.39 13.37 -1.82
N ALA A 9 -4.62 12.07 -1.90
CA ALA A 9 -5.97 11.51 -1.90
C ALA A 9 -6.27 10.92 -0.51
N VAL A 10 -7.36 11.36 0.07
CA VAL A 10 -7.80 10.95 1.41
C VAL A 10 -9.16 10.25 1.28
N PRO A 11 -9.20 8.91 1.17
CA PRO A 11 -10.44 8.16 1.25
C PRO A 11 -11.05 8.30 2.65
N CYS A 12 -12.32 8.72 2.72
CA CYS A 12 -13.03 8.98 3.96
C CYS A 12 -14.31 8.15 4.00
N TYR A 13 -14.53 7.41 5.08
CA TYR A 13 -15.78 6.70 5.33
C TYR A 13 -16.08 6.63 6.82
N ASN A 14 -17.08 7.40 7.27
CA ASN A 14 -17.41 7.55 8.70
C ASN A 14 -16.17 7.85 9.55
N SER A 15 -15.40 8.86 9.15
CA SER A 15 -14.08 9.20 9.71
C SER A 15 -14.01 10.57 10.38
N ALA A 16 -15.16 11.18 10.68
CA ALA A 16 -15.26 12.52 11.30
C ALA A 16 -14.39 12.68 12.56
N ALA A 17 -14.20 11.60 13.34
CA ALA A 17 -13.41 11.63 14.56
C ALA A 17 -11.89 11.83 14.32
N TYR A 18 -11.38 11.54 13.13
CA TYR A 18 -9.93 11.47 12.85
C TYR A 18 -9.49 12.42 11.74
N MET A 19 -10.31 12.59 10.69
CA MET A 19 -9.91 13.18 9.42
C MET A 19 -9.41 14.64 9.54
N ARG A 20 -9.83 15.41 10.53
CA ARG A 20 -9.37 16.78 10.72
C ARG A 20 -7.87 16.85 10.95
N HIS A 21 -7.33 15.98 11.82
CA HIS A 21 -5.89 15.92 12.07
C HIS A 21 -5.12 15.54 10.81
N CYS A 22 -5.58 14.54 10.07
CA CYS A 22 -5.04 14.19 8.76
C CYS A 22 -4.97 15.41 7.84
N ILE A 23 -6.10 16.07 7.59
CA ILE A 23 -6.20 17.20 6.64
C ILE A 23 -5.27 18.34 7.05
N GLU A 24 -5.22 18.70 8.35
CA GLU A 24 -4.42 19.82 8.84
C GLU A 24 -2.93 19.61 8.61
N THR A 25 -2.42 18.38 8.81
CA THR A 25 -1.01 18.08 8.50
C THR A 25 -0.72 18.21 6.98
N LEU A 26 -1.66 17.82 6.12
CA LEU A 26 -1.53 17.94 4.66
C LEU A 26 -1.56 19.41 4.19
N LEU A 27 -2.36 20.26 4.83
CA LEU A 27 -2.44 21.69 4.55
C LEU A 27 -1.10 22.40 4.79
N SER A 28 -0.18 21.84 5.59
CA SER A 28 1.17 22.38 5.76
C SER A 28 1.99 22.42 4.46
N ALA A 29 1.57 21.68 3.42
CA ALA A 29 2.15 21.72 2.09
C ALA A 29 1.83 23.02 1.30
N GLY A 30 0.80 23.75 1.70
CA GLY A 30 0.38 25.01 1.06
C GLY A 30 -0.09 24.83 -0.38
N GLU A 31 0.00 25.93 -1.16
CA GLU A 31 -0.53 26.02 -2.54
C GLU A 31 0.09 25.05 -3.55
N GLN A 32 1.22 24.45 -3.24
CA GLN A 32 1.84 23.46 -4.12
C GLN A 32 1.16 22.08 -4.06
N ALA A 33 0.29 21.85 -3.06
CA ALA A 33 -0.49 20.63 -2.93
C ALA A 33 -1.92 20.80 -3.42
N GLU A 34 -2.52 19.68 -3.79
CA GLU A 34 -3.93 19.41 -3.95
C GLU A 34 -4.31 18.33 -2.95
N ILE A 35 -5.40 18.49 -2.23
CA ILE A 35 -5.94 17.52 -1.28
C ILE A 35 -7.33 17.14 -1.79
N ILE A 36 -7.51 15.88 -2.17
CA ILE A 36 -8.79 15.36 -2.63
C ILE A 36 -9.39 14.51 -1.50
N LEU A 37 -10.39 15.05 -0.83
CA LEU A 37 -11.18 14.36 0.17
C LEU A 37 -12.27 13.56 -0.55
N VAL A 38 -12.23 12.24 -0.48
CA VAL A 38 -13.22 11.37 -1.13
C VAL A 38 -14.11 10.78 -0.06
N ASP A 39 -15.29 11.36 0.14
CA ASP A 39 -16.32 10.79 0.99
C ASP A 39 -17.01 9.63 0.28
N ASP A 40 -16.76 8.43 0.77
CA ASP A 40 -17.24 7.17 0.20
C ASP A 40 -18.64 6.79 0.75
N GLY A 41 -19.58 7.75 0.71
CA GLY A 41 -20.94 7.55 1.13
C GLY A 41 -21.12 7.40 2.64
N SER A 42 -20.50 8.27 3.41
CA SER A 42 -20.65 8.32 4.87
C SER A 42 -22.06 8.71 5.26
N THR A 43 -22.66 7.96 6.18
CA THR A 43 -24.05 8.18 6.66
C THR A 43 -24.19 8.16 8.18
N LYS A 44 -23.10 7.92 8.92
CA LYS A 44 -23.16 7.71 10.37
C LYS A 44 -22.56 8.86 11.18
N ASP A 45 -21.89 9.80 10.51
CA ASP A 45 -21.21 10.92 11.15
C ASP A 45 -21.10 12.13 10.21
N ASP A 46 -20.43 13.20 10.64
CA ASP A 46 -20.30 14.46 9.94
C ASP A 46 -19.18 14.45 8.86
N THR A 47 -18.68 13.30 8.43
CA THR A 47 -17.62 13.21 7.41
C THR A 47 -17.93 14.04 6.16
N PRO A 48 -19.14 13.97 5.54
CA PRO A 48 -19.45 14.76 4.36
C PRO A 48 -19.39 16.26 4.62
N ALA A 49 -19.93 16.72 5.76
CA ALA A 49 -19.93 18.12 6.14
C ALA A 49 -18.52 18.66 6.39
N ILE A 50 -17.62 17.83 6.96
CA ILE A 50 -16.21 18.19 7.15
C ILE A 50 -15.51 18.31 5.81
N CYS A 51 -15.77 17.42 4.86
CA CYS A 51 -15.21 17.53 3.50
C CYS A 51 -15.59 18.87 2.85
N ASP A 52 -16.86 19.26 2.92
CA ASP A 52 -17.37 20.52 2.37
C ASP A 52 -16.80 21.74 3.11
N GLU A 53 -16.70 21.68 4.44
CA GLU A 53 -16.09 22.74 5.25
C GLU A 53 -14.66 23.04 4.78
N TYR A 54 -13.81 22.03 4.65
CA TYR A 54 -12.42 22.23 4.23
C TYR A 54 -12.32 22.65 2.76
N ALA A 55 -13.17 22.15 1.87
CA ALA A 55 -13.21 22.58 0.47
C ALA A 55 -13.63 24.05 0.34
N ALA A 56 -14.60 24.50 1.13
CA ALA A 56 -15.02 25.89 1.17
C ALA A 56 -13.94 26.82 1.78
N LYS A 57 -13.24 26.35 2.82
CA LYS A 57 -12.21 27.12 3.51
C LYS A 57 -10.91 27.24 2.71
N TYR A 58 -10.56 26.21 1.93
CA TYR A 58 -9.31 26.15 1.15
C TYR A 58 -9.56 25.79 -0.33
N PRO A 59 -10.33 26.61 -1.07
CA PRO A 59 -10.85 26.23 -2.40
C PRO A 59 -9.78 26.04 -3.48
N THR A 60 -8.55 26.55 -3.25
CA THR A 60 -7.41 26.36 -4.16
C THR A 60 -6.59 25.10 -3.85
N ILE A 61 -6.76 24.51 -2.66
CA ILE A 61 -5.97 23.37 -2.17
C ILE A 61 -6.85 22.14 -2.02
N VAL A 62 -8.04 22.26 -1.44
CA VAL A 62 -8.91 21.15 -1.07
C VAL A 62 -10.07 21.00 -2.05
N LYS A 63 -10.34 19.76 -2.46
CA LYS A 63 -11.48 19.36 -3.26
C LYS A 63 -12.24 18.23 -2.55
N ALA A 64 -13.52 18.41 -2.32
CA ALA A 64 -14.42 17.37 -1.84
C ALA A 64 -15.04 16.60 -3.02
N ILE A 65 -15.12 15.29 -2.92
CA ILE A 65 -15.81 14.40 -3.84
C ILE A 65 -16.70 13.48 -3.00
N HIS A 66 -18.01 13.53 -3.24
CA HIS A 66 -18.96 12.63 -2.62
C HIS A 66 -19.37 11.55 -3.62
N GLN A 67 -19.38 10.30 -3.19
CA GLN A 67 -19.77 9.17 -4.04
C GLN A 67 -20.61 8.16 -3.27
N GLU A 68 -21.32 7.32 -4.00
CA GLU A 68 -21.88 6.10 -3.43
C GLU A 68 -20.77 5.19 -2.94
N ASN A 69 -20.99 4.51 -1.80
CA ASN A 69 -19.96 3.66 -1.21
C ASN A 69 -19.43 2.63 -2.20
N GLY A 70 -18.16 2.70 -2.49
CA GLY A 70 -17.41 1.79 -3.35
C GLY A 70 -16.25 1.09 -2.63
N GLY A 71 -16.03 1.44 -1.36
CA GLY A 71 -14.90 0.98 -0.54
C GLY A 71 -13.62 1.77 -0.79
N HIS A 72 -12.63 1.56 0.08
CA HIS A 72 -11.35 2.29 0.10
C HIS A 72 -10.69 2.37 -1.30
N GLY A 73 -10.64 1.25 -2.04
CA GLY A 73 -10.05 1.22 -3.38
C GLY A 73 -10.71 2.17 -4.37
N GLU A 74 -12.04 2.33 -4.32
CA GLU A 74 -12.73 3.28 -5.19
C GLU A 74 -12.43 4.72 -4.79
N GLY A 75 -12.27 5.01 -3.49
CA GLY A 75 -11.78 6.30 -3.03
C GLY A 75 -10.41 6.65 -3.62
N VAL A 76 -9.48 5.70 -3.62
CA VAL A 76 -8.16 5.84 -4.26
C VAL A 76 -8.28 6.03 -5.77
N ASN A 77 -9.14 5.25 -6.46
CA ASN A 77 -9.39 5.40 -7.90
C ASN A 77 -9.92 6.80 -8.24
N GLN A 78 -10.86 7.34 -7.45
CA GLN A 78 -11.36 8.70 -7.61
C GLN A 78 -10.24 9.73 -7.45
N GLY A 79 -9.38 9.53 -6.45
CA GLY A 79 -8.19 10.36 -6.27
C GLY A 79 -7.32 10.39 -7.53
N ILE A 80 -6.96 9.23 -8.11
CA ILE A 80 -6.12 9.12 -9.31
C ILE A 80 -6.77 9.79 -10.53
N ARG A 81 -8.09 9.58 -10.72
CA ARG A 81 -8.84 10.18 -11.84
C ARG A 81 -8.83 11.71 -11.78
N ASN A 82 -8.95 12.26 -10.57
CA ASN A 82 -9.08 13.71 -10.36
C ASN A 82 -7.76 14.42 -10.04
N ALA A 83 -6.66 13.69 -9.82
CA ALA A 83 -5.36 14.26 -9.46
C ALA A 83 -4.83 15.22 -10.55
N THR A 84 -4.38 16.40 -10.13
CA THR A 84 -3.70 17.37 -11.00
C THR A 84 -2.22 17.53 -10.65
N GLY A 85 -1.80 17.01 -9.50
CA GLY A 85 -0.42 17.05 -9.05
C GLY A 85 0.51 16.17 -9.87
N LEU A 86 1.77 16.60 -9.97
CA LEU A 86 2.83 15.82 -10.62
C LEU A 86 3.05 14.47 -9.91
N TYR A 87 2.92 14.47 -8.58
CA TYR A 87 2.99 13.30 -7.73
C TYR A 87 1.64 13.00 -7.08
N TYR A 88 1.47 11.76 -6.70
CA TYR A 88 0.27 11.25 -6.04
C TYR A 88 0.64 10.44 -4.80
N LYS A 89 -0.05 10.70 -3.70
CA LYS A 89 0.07 9.94 -2.47
C LYS A 89 -1.30 9.70 -1.86
N VAL A 90 -1.56 8.47 -1.45
CA VAL A 90 -2.72 8.15 -0.59
C VAL A 90 -2.34 8.43 0.86
N VAL A 91 -3.25 9.03 1.59
CA VAL A 91 -3.18 9.18 3.05
C VAL A 91 -4.52 8.75 3.62
N ASP A 92 -4.52 7.72 4.46
CA ASP A 92 -5.74 7.23 5.09
C ASP A 92 -6.26 8.28 6.09
N SER A 93 -7.57 8.40 6.21
CA SER A 93 -8.20 9.51 6.94
C SER A 93 -7.97 9.48 8.45
N ASP A 94 -7.49 8.36 8.99
CA ASP A 94 -7.10 8.18 10.38
C ASP A 94 -5.58 8.31 10.62
N ASP A 95 -4.80 8.50 9.55
CA ASP A 95 -3.36 8.67 9.57
C ASP A 95 -2.97 10.15 9.35
N TRP A 96 -1.68 10.47 9.47
CA TRP A 96 -1.17 11.83 9.21
C TRP A 96 0.25 11.85 8.66
N LEU A 97 0.71 13.00 8.24
CA LEU A 97 2.09 13.21 7.83
C LEU A 97 2.84 14.08 8.84
N ASP A 98 4.12 13.78 9.05
CA ASP A 98 5.03 14.67 9.77
C ASP A 98 5.29 15.92 8.91
N GLU A 99 4.90 17.08 9.43
CA GLU A 99 4.93 18.34 8.67
C GLU A 99 6.37 18.78 8.31
N ALA A 100 7.35 18.54 9.19
CA ALA A 100 8.74 18.91 8.93
C ALA A 100 9.35 18.01 7.85
N ALA A 101 9.07 16.70 7.92
CA ALA A 101 9.45 15.75 6.89
C ALA A 101 8.76 16.08 5.56
N LEU A 102 7.46 16.41 5.58
CA LEU A 102 6.70 16.80 4.39
C LEU A 102 7.31 18.04 3.70
N ARG A 103 7.60 19.11 4.44
CA ARG A 103 8.28 20.29 3.91
C ARG A 103 9.61 19.93 3.26
N THR A 104 10.39 19.06 3.88
CA THR A 104 11.71 18.61 3.36
C THR A 104 11.55 17.82 2.06
N VAL A 105 10.58 16.91 1.99
CA VAL A 105 10.26 16.12 0.79
C VAL A 105 9.83 17.04 -0.36
N LEU A 106 8.91 17.98 -0.11
CA LEU A 106 8.42 18.90 -1.13
C LEU A 106 9.53 19.81 -1.66
N ALA A 107 10.40 20.32 -0.81
CA ALA A 107 11.56 21.10 -1.23
C ALA A 107 12.51 20.27 -2.14
N LYS A 108 12.72 18.99 -1.82
CA LYS A 108 13.50 18.09 -2.65
C LYS A 108 12.81 17.80 -3.99
N LEU A 109 11.52 17.51 -4.00
CA LEU A 109 10.75 17.28 -5.23
C LEU A 109 10.77 18.51 -6.15
N ASN A 110 10.60 19.73 -5.60
CA ASN A 110 10.73 20.97 -6.36
C ASN A 110 12.12 21.09 -7.01
N THR A 111 13.18 20.80 -6.24
CA THR A 111 14.56 20.86 -6.76
C THR A 111 14.78 19.86 -7.90
N LEU A 112 14.30 18.62 -7.74
CA LEU A 112 14.45 17.56 -8.74
C LEU A 112 13.62 17.88 -10.00
N THR A 113 12.41 18.39 -9.82
CA THR A 113 11.52 18.79 -10.93
C THR A 113 12.11 19.95 -11.73
N ALA A 114 12.61 20.99 -11.05
CA ALA A 114 13.26 22.13 -11.71
C ALA A 114 14.51 21.73 -12.51
N ARG A 115 15.18 20.64 -12.13
CA ARG A 115 16.34 20.09 -12.85
C ARG A 115 15.95 19.10 -13.98
N GLY A 116 14.67 18.84 -14.19
CA GLY A 116 14.21 17.83 -15.15
C GLY A 116 14.54 16.39 -14.73
N THR A 117 14.83 16.14 -13.45
CA THR A 117 15.26 14.83 -12.91
C THR A 117 14.25 14.27 -11.89
N ALA A 118 12.97 14.64 -12.02
CA ALA A 118 11.90 14.15 -11.17
C ALA A 118 11.77 12.61 -11.24
N PRO A 119 11.90 11.87 -10.12
CA PRO A 119 11.80 10.42 -10.12
C PRO A 119 10.37 9.94 -10.40
N ASP A 120 10.22 8.72 -10.89
CA ASP A 120 8.91 8.07 -11.05
C ASP A 120 8.32 7.64 -9.71
N LEU A 121 9.19 7.33 -8.74
CA LEU A 121 8.82 6.91 -7.39
C LEU A 121 9.70 7.59 -6.35
N MET A 122 9.09 8.37 -5.46
CA MET A 122 9.70 8.85 -4.23
C MET A 122 9.34 7.91 -3.09
N ILE A 123 10.32 7.54 -2.27
CA ILE A 123 10.15 6.63 -1.13
C ILE A 123 10.60 7.35 0.14
N CYS A 124 9.80 7.23 1.20
CA CYS A 124 10.13 7.66 2.56
C CYS A 124 9.81 6.54 3.55
N ASN A 125 10.26 6.69 4.78
CA ASN A 125 9.87 5.80 5.87
C ASN A 125 8.42 6.04 6.29
N TYR A 126 7.88 5.08 7.01
CA TYR A 126 6.65 5.24 7.77
C TYR A 126 6.84 4.74 9.20
N VAL A 127 6.00 5.21 10.09
CA VAL A 127 6.08 4.95 11.52
C VAL A 127 4.76 4.37 11.98
N TYR A 128 4.78 3.22 12.61
CA TYR A 128 3.65 2.71 13.38
C TYR A 128 3.52 3.50 14.68
N GLU A 129 2.41 4.18 14.88
CA GLU A 129 2.10 4.96 16.07
C GLU A 129 1.09 4.22 16.95
N HIS A 130 1.58 3.60 18.01
CA HIS A 130 0.76 2.95 19.01
C HIS A 130 0.35 3.99 20.06
N VAL A 131 -0.74 4.72 19.79
CA VAL A 131 -1.16 5.87 20.62
C VAL A 131 -1.55 5.45 22.03
N GLU A 132 -2.13 4.26 22.23
CA GLU A 132 -2.52 3.74 23.53
C GLU A 132 -1.31 3.50 24.45
N ASP A 133 -0.20 3.01 23.91
CA ASP A 133 1.02 2.70 24.67
C ASP A 133 2.06 3.82 24.59
N ASN A 134 1.78 4.88 23.84
CA ASN A 134 2.71 5.96 23.52
C ASN A 134 4.08 5.44 23.02
N THR A 135 4.04 4.41 22.15
CA THR A 135 5.22 3.82 21.54
C THR A 135 5.14 3.95 20.02
N SER A 136 6.30 4.02 19.36
CA SER A 136 6.37 4.07 17.92
C SER A 136 7.43 3.14 17.37
N HIS A 137 7.22 2.65 16.14
CA HIS A 137 8.18 1.82 15.42
C HIS A 137 8.35 2.29 13.98
N THR A 138 9.55 2.70 13.62
CA THR A 138 9.86 3.18 12.26
C THR A 138 10.28 2.03 11.35
N VAL A 139 9.66 1.93 10.18
CA VAL A 139 10.10 1.08 9.08
C VAL A 139 10.96 1.87 8.11
N ARG A 140 12.25 1.51 8.04
CA ARG A 140 13.29 2.17 7.23
C ARG A 140 13.77 1.26 6.12
N TYR A 141 14.23 1.86 5.01
CA TYR A 141 14.71 1.13 3.83
C TYR A 141 16.20 1.38 3.54
N THR A 142 16.98 1.82 4.54
CA THR A 142 18.39 2.17 4.39
C THR A 142 19.27 1.01 3.94
N ASN A 143 18.85 -0.24 4.21
CA ASN A 143 19.50 -1.46 3.73
C ASN A 143 19.14 -1.82 2.29
N VAL A 144 18.06 -1.22 1.75
CA VAL A 144 17.54 -1.54 0.42
C VAL A 144 17.87 -0.46 -0.60
N PHE A 145 17.66 0.81 -0.25
CA PHE A 145 17.72 1.90 -1.20
C PHE A 145 18.91 2.83 -0.97
N PRO A 146 19.59 3.24 -2.06
CA PRO A 146 20.54 4.34 -1.99
C PRO A 146 19.86 5.63 -1.55
N GLN A 147 20.47 6.33 -0.57
CA GLN A 147 19.87 7.55 -0.01
C GLN A 147 20.27 8.79 -0.81
N ASN A 148 19.34 9.74 -0.88
CA ASN A 148 19.57 11.11 -1.36
C ASN A 148 20.16 11.22 -2.78
N ARG A 149 19.94 10.23 -3.62
CA ARG A 149 20.33 10.23 -5.05
C ARG A 149 19.29 9.51 -5.90
N LEU A 150 19.28 9.80 -7.19
CA LEU A 150 18.51 9.03 -8.16
C LEU A 150 19.11 7.63 -8.33
N PHE A 151 18.24 6.63 -8.42
CA PHE A 151 18.62 5.24 -8.66
C PHE A 151 17.50 4.51 -9.43
N ASN A 152 17.77 3.31 -9.86
CA ASN A 152 16.80 2.40 -10.48
C ASN A 152 16.89 1.01 -9.85
N TRP A 153 16.12 0.07 -10.32
CA TRP A 153 16.05 -1.30 -9.78
C TRP A 153 17.41 -2.02 -9.73
N THR A 154 18.38 -1.68 -10.58
CA THR A 154 19.70 -2.33 -10.56
C THR A 154 20.54 -1.95 -9.35
N HIS A 155 20.20 -0.86 -8.66
CA HIS A 155 20.97 -0.31 -7.54
C HIS A 155 20.42 -0.74 -6.16
N ILE A 156 19.25 -1.40 -6.11
CA ILE A 156 18.65 -1.77 -4.82
C ILE A 156 19.45 -2.89 -4.13
N GLY A 157 19.42 -2.88 -2.79
CA GLY A 157 19.88 -3.96 -1.93
C GLY A 157 18.84 -5.10 -1.81
N HIS A 158 18.87 -5.79 -0.69
CA HIS A 158 17.96 -6.89 -0.41
C HIS A 158 16.93 -6.47 0.64
N PHE A 159 15.66 -6.71 0.35
CA PHE A 159 14.60 -6.63 1.34
C PHE A 159 14.74 -7.77 2.35
N ARG A 160 14.56 -7.48 3.62
CA ARG A 160 14.41 -8.52 4.63
C ARG A 160 13.07 -9.22 4.47
N PRO A 161 12.88 -10.44 5.00
CA PRO A 161 11.62 -11.17 4.89
C PRO A 161 10.39 -10.42 5.45
N ASP A 162 10.62 -9.55 6.45
CA ASP A 162 9.63 -8.71 7.13
C ASP A 162 9.45 -7.33 6.49
N GLN A 163 10.16 -7.03 5.39
CA GLN A 163 10.26 -5.70 4.82
C GLN A 163 9.69 -5.66 3.41
N ASN A 164 8.68 -4.84 3.21
CA ASN A 164 8.07 -4.57 1.90
C ASN A 164 7.77 -3.09 1.75
N LEU A 165 7.64 -2.62 0.51
CA LEU A 165 7.03 -1.33 0.26
C LEU A 165 5.54 -1.40 0.58
N LEU A 166 5.06 -0.46 1.37
CA LEU A 166 3.63 -0.26 1.63
C LEU A 166 3.17 1.06 1.00
N MET A 167 1.86 1.23 0.84
CA MET A 167 1.24 2.46 0.34
C MET A 167 1.70 3.69 1.15
N HIS A 168 1.92 3.51 2.44
CA HIS A 168 2.41 4.55 3.36
C HIS A 168 3.78 5.11 2.96
N SER A 169 4.68 4.27 2.40
CA SER A 169 6.05 4.65 2.06
C SER A 169 6.24 5.27 0.68
N VAL A 170 5.26 5.17 -0.22
CA VAL A 170 5.41 5.50 -1.63
C VAL A 170 4.68 6.79 -2.03
N MET A 171 5.28 7.54 -2.94
CA MET A 171 4.67 8.63 -3.70
C MET A 171 5.02 8.41 -5.17
N TYR A 172 4.05 8.06 -5.97
CA TYR A 172 4.24 7.84 -7.40
C TYR A 172 4.11 9.14 -8.19
N ARG A 173 4.87 9.26 -9.28
CA ARG A 173 4.49 10.20 -10.32
C ARG A 173 3.09 9.82 -10.80
N THR A 174 2.16 10.78 -10.84
CA THR A 174 0.75 10.53 -11.18
C THR A 174 0.60 9.81 -12.52
N GLN A 175 1.44 10.16 -13.49
CA GLN A 175 1.42 9.52 -14.82
C GLN A 175 1.76 8.03 -14.77
N VAL A 176 2.64 7.58 -13.87
CA VAL A 176 2.96 6.15 -13.69
C VAL A 176 1.71 5.35 -13.28
N LEU A 177 0.89 5.90 -12.38
CA LEU A 177 -0.37 5.28 -11.96
C LEU A 177 -1.39 5.20 -13.11
N ARG A 178 -1.40 6.20 -13.99
CA ARG A 178 -2.28 6.21 -15.17
C ARG A 178 -1.78 5.24 -16.25
N ASP A 179 -0.49 5.23 -16.53
CA ASP A 179 0.12 4.39 -17.56
C ASP A 179 0.03 2.90 -17.23
N CYS A 180 0.05 2.53 -15.95
CA CYS A 180 -0.08 1.13 -15.54
C CYS A 180 -1.53 0.60 -15.62
N GLY A 181 -2.50 1.46 -15.95
CA GLY A 181 -3.91 1.08 -16.12
C GLY A 181 -4.56 0.51 -14.85
N MET A 182 -4.04 0.84 -13.67
CA MET A 182 -4.53 0.30 -12.41
C MET A 182 -5.94 0.77 -12.11
N VAL A 183 -6.82 -0.18 -11.79
CA VAL A 183 -8.14 0.07 -11.21
C VAL A 183 -8.30 -0.86 -10.02
N LEU A 184 -8.36 -0.29 -8.83
CA LEU A 184 -8.54 -1.04 -7.60
C LEU A 184 -9.97 -1.57 -7.50
N PRO A 185 -10.17 -2.84 -7.10
CA PRO A 185 -11.51 -3.44 -7.00
C PRO A 185 -12.34 -2.78 -5.89
N LYS A 186 -13.62 -2.53 -6.19
CA LYS A 186 -14.60 -2.01 -5.24
C LYS A 186 -14.86 -2.99 -4.10
N HIS A 187 -15.26 -2.46 -2.92
CA HIS A 187 -15.64 -3.23 -1.74
C HIS A 187 -14.62 -4.33 -1.37
N THR A 188 -13.34 -3.99 -1.49
CA THR A 188 -12.24 -4.92 -1.26
C THR A 188 -11.21 -4.25 -0.35
N PHE A 189 -10.88 -4.90 0.78
CA PHE A 189 -9.77 -4.52 1.64
C PHE A 189 -8.44 -5.04 1.07
N TYR A 190 -7.31 -4.55 1.60
CA TYR A 190 -5.95 -4.98 1.21
C TYR A 190 -5.55 -4.59 -0.22
N VAL A 191 -6.29 -3.67 -0.85
CA VAL A 191 -6.01 -3.15 -2.20
C VAL A 191 -4.77 -2.27 -2.26
N ASP A 192 -4.28 -1.79 -1.11
CA ASP A 192 -2.99 -1.14 -0.91
C ASP A 192 -1.83 -1.96 -1.48
N ASN A 193 -1.91 -3.30 -1.41
CA ASN A 193 -0.93 -4.20 -2.03
C ASN A 193 -0.95 -4.10 -3.56
N ILE A 194 -2.12 -3.98 -4.19
CA ILE A 194 -2.23 -3.75 -5.64
C ILE A 194 -1.67 -2.38 -6.00
N PHE A 195 -2.02 -1.34 -5.21
CA PHE A 195 -1.55 0.03 -5.40
C PHE A 195 -0.03 0.12 -5.42
N VAL A 196 0.65 -0.64 -4.57
CA VAL A 196 2.11 -0.70 -4.57
C VAL A 196 2.65 -1.56 -5.71
N TYR A 197 2.10 -2.76 -5.90
CA TYR A 197 2.68 -3.80 -6.74
C TYR A 197 2.53 -3.54 -8.24
N GLN A 198 1.32 -3.17 -8.69
CA GLN A 198 1.01 -3.09 -10.11
C GLN A 198 1.81 -2.02 -10.87
N PRO A 199 2.13 -0.82 -10.28
CA PRO A 199 2.90 0.20 -10.99
C PRO A 199 4.41 -0.06 -11.09
N LEU A 200 4.98 -1.00 -10.32
CA LEU A 200 6.44 -1.18 -10.21
C LEU A 200 7.18 -1.38 -11.53
N PRO A 201 6.65 -2.13 -12.52
CA PRO A 201 7.31 -2.28 -13.82
C PRO A 201 7.39 -0.98 -14.64
N PHE A 202 6.56 0.00 -14.33
CA PHE A 202 6.54 1.32 -15.00
C PHE A 202 7.51 2.32 -14.34
N VAL A 203 8.08 1.98 -13.17
CA VAL A 203 9.04 2.80 -12.45
C VAL A 203 10.44 2.61 -13.01
N LYS A 204 10.98 3.64 -13.66
CA LYS A 204 12.33 3.67 -14.25
C LYS A 204 13.34 4.35 -13.34
N SER A 205 12.89 5.30 -12.53
CA SER A 205 13.73 6.09 -11.65
C SER A 205 13.10 6.25 -10.27
N MET A 206 13.94 6.16 -9.24
CA MET A 206 13.52 6.23 -7.84
C MET A 206 14.40 7.20 -7.06
N TYR A 207 13.85 7.70 -5.97
CA TYR A 207 14.58 8.50 -4.98
C TYR A 207 14.13 8.11 -3.57
N TYR A 208 15.06 7.83 -2.68
CA TYR A 208 14.75 7.50 -1.29
C TYR A 208 15.31 8.58 -0.35
N MET A 209 14.46 9.02 0.55
CA MET A 209 14.81 9.88 1.67
C MET A 209 14.56 9.14 2.99
N ASP A 210 15.60 9.02 3.82
CA ASP A 210 15.47 8.45 5.17
C ASP A 210 14.80 9.47 6.10
N LEU A 211 13.50 9.68 5.86
CA LEU A 211 12.62 10.59 6.60
C LEU A 211 11.37 9.85 7.05
N ASP A 212 11.01 10.01 8.31
CA ASP A 212 9.86 9.40 8.96
C ASP A 212 8.60 10.22 8.63
N LEU A 213 8.15 10.13 7.36
CA LEU A 213 7.12 10.99 6.80
C LEU A 213 5.71 10.60 7.20
N TYR A 214 5.36 9.33 7.03
CA TYR A 214 3.99 8.84 7.22
C TYR A 214 3.83 8.30 8.63
N ARG A 215 2.78 8.74 9.33
CA ARG A 215 2.40 8.30 10.67
C ARG A 215 1.17 7.43 10.58
N TYR A 216 1.35 6.14 10.78
CA TYR A 216 0.30 5.13 10.69
C TYR A 216 -0.26 4.84 12.08
N PHE A 217 -1.51 5.23 12.30
CA PHE A 217 -2.20 5.02 13.56
C PHE A 217 -2.55 3.55 13.79
N ILE A 218 -2.06 2.96 14.89
CA ILE A 218 -2.35 1.58 15.32
C ILE A 218 -3.00 1.61 16.69
N GLY A 219 -3.97 0.73 16.90
CA GLY A 219 -4.59 0.49 18.24
C GLY A 219 -6.11 0.45 18.24
N ARG A 220 -6.80 0.76 17.14
CA ARG A 220 -8.26 0.65 17.08
C ARG A 220 -8.70 -0.81 16.93
N ALA A 221 -9.73 -1.19 17.71
CA ALA A 221 -10.29 -2.55 17.69
C ALA A 221 -10.94 -2.95 16.35
N ASP A 222 -11.34 -1.97 15.53
CA ASP A 222 -12.02 -2.17 14.24
C ASP A 222 -11.08 -2.15 13.02
N GLN A 223 -9.77 -2.02 13.24
CA GLN A 223 -8.80 -1.98 12.15
C GLN A 223 -8.79 -3.26 11.32
N SER A 224 -8.61 -3.08 10.01
CA SER A 224 -8.64 -4.16 9.03
C SER A 224 -7.52 -5.19 9.19
N VAL A 225 -6.44 -4.83 9.88
CA VAL A 225 -5.26 -5.67 10.13
C VAL A 225 -5.43 -6.66 11.29
N ASN A 226 -6.52 -6.57 12.08
CA ASN A 226 -6.78 -7.52 13.16
C ASN A 226 -7.01 -8.94 12.62
N GLU A 227 -6.33 -9.94 13.15
CA GLU A 227 -6.36 -11.34 12.68
C GLU A 227 -7.79 -11.88 12.52
N SER A 228 -8.66 -11.68 13.51
CA SER A 228 -10.05 -12.13 13.45
C SER A 228 -10.87 -11.46 12.34
N VAL A 229 -10.53 -10.22 11.99
CA VAL A 229 -11.14 -9.48 10.87
C VAL A 229 -10.60 -10.01 9.54
N MET A 230 -9.29 -10.28 9.45
CA MET A 230 -8.65 -10.79 8.25
C MET A 230 -9.16 -12.20 7.88
N VAL A 231 -9.32 -13.08 8.86
CA VAL A 231 -9.89 -14.43 8.64
C VAL A 231 -11.32 -14.31 8.08
N LYS A 232 -12.16 -13.45 8.65
CA LYS A 232 -13.53 -13.22 8.14
C LYS A 232 -13.58 -12.62 6.74
N ARG A 233 -12.52 -11.90 6.33
CA ARG A 233 -12.40 -11.23 5.04
C ARG A 233 -11.46 -11.95 4.07
N VAL A 234 -11.15 -13.22 4.32
CA VAL A 234 -10.18 -13.99 3.51
C VAL A 234 -10.51 -13.99 2.02
N ASP A 235 -11.79 -13.97 1.63
CA ASP A 235 -12.19 -13.91 0.22
C ASP A 235 -11.73 -12.62 -0.47
N GLN A 236 -11.62 -11.52 0.26
CA GLN A 236 -11.08 -10.26 -0.27
C GLN A 236 -9.56 -10.35 -0.42
N GLN A 237 -8.86 -10.94 0.54
CA GLN A 237 -7.44 -11.24 0.43
C GLN A 237 -7.15 -12.13 -0.80
N LEU A 238 -7.95 -13.18 -1.02
CA LEU A 238 -7.83 -14.05 -2.21
C LEU A 238 -8.08 -13.30 -3.51
N ARG A 239 -9.03 -12.36 -3.53
CA ARG A 239 -9.31 -11.49 -4.69
C ARG A 239 -8.10 -10.62 -5.01
N VAL A 240 -7.51 -9.98 -4.02
CA VAL A 240 -6.29 -9.16 -4.18
C VAL A 240 -5.13 -10.02 -4.68
N THR A 241 -4.90 -11.19 -4.08
CA THR A 241 -3.81 -12.09 -4.48
C THR A 241 -3.98 -12.56 -5.94
N ARG A 242 -5.21 -12.91 -6.36
CA ARG A 242 -5.50 -13.28 -7.78
C ARG A 242 -5.26 -12.09 -8.71
N HIS A 243 -5.69 -10.88 -8.33
CA HIS A 243 -5.39 -9.68 -9.11
C HIS A 243 -3.87 -9.49 -9.28
N MET A 244 -3.09 -9.66 -8.22
CA MET A 244 -1.63 -9.53 -8.30
C MET A 244 -0.97 -10.63 -9.14
N ILE A 245 -1.56 -11.84 -9.22
CA ILE A 245 -1.13 -12.89 -10.14
C ILE A 245 -1.33 -12.46 -11.60
N ASP A 246 -2.48 -11.85 -11.89
CA ASP A 246 -2.90 -11.54 -13.27
C ASP A 246 -2.33 -10.22 -13.81
N CYS A 247 -2.12 -9.23 -12.94
CA CYS A 247 -1.80 -7.88 -13.38
C CYS A 247 -0.39 -7.72 -13.99
N GLN A 248 0.50 -8.72 -13.82
CA GLN A 248 1.87 -8.62 -14.33
C GLN A 248 2.41 -9.96 -14.85
N ASP A 249 2.94 -9.94 -16.08
CA ASP A 249 3.76 -11.05 -16.59
C ASP A 249 5.20 -10.93 -16.04
N LEU A 250 5.48 -11.68 -14.98
CA LEU A 250 6.81 -11.70 -14.35
C LEU A 250 7.91 -12.28 -15.27
N ASP A 251 7.55 -12.98 -16.33
CA ASP A 251 8.54 -13.47 -17.29
C ASP A 251 8.97 -12.38 -18.27
N ALA A 252 8.14 -11.40 -18.54
CA ALA A 252 8.53 -10.20 -19.28
C ALA A 252 9.61 -9.39 -18.55
N LEU A 253 9.73 -9.56 -17.22
CA LEU A 253 10.72 -8.89 -16.39
C LEU A 253 12.06 -9.62 -16.24
N LYS A 254 12.33 -10.70 -16.99
CA LYS A 254 13.59 -11.47 -16.89
C LYS A 254 14.85 -10.62 -17.05
N GLY A 255 14.80 -9.58 -17.88
CA GLY A 255 15.89 -8.61 -18.04
C GLY A 255 16.12 -7.69 -16.84
N GLN A 256 15.11 -7.52 -15.98
CA GLN A 256 15.13 -6.67 -14.79
C GLN A 256 15.22 -7.53 -13.51
N LYS A 257 16.32 -8.24 -13.34
CA LYS A 257 16.49 -9.31 -12.35
C LYS A 257 16.07 -8.91 -10.92
N LYS A 258 16.47 -7.72 -10.44
CA LYS A 258 16.17 -7.28 -9.06
C LYS A 258 14.70 -6.89 -8.89
N LEU A 259 14.09 -6.20 -9.86
CA LEU A 259 12.66 -5.93 -9.86
C LEU A 259 11.85 -7.24 -9.86
N ARG A 260 12.17 -8.14 -10.80
CA ARG A 260 11.51 -9.46 -10.88
C ARG A 260 11.63 -10.23 -9.58
N SER A 261 12.82 -10.25 -8.96
CA SER A 261 13.05 -10.93 -7.67
C SER A 261 12.19 -10.32 -6.56
N TYR A 262 12.10 -8.99 -6.50
CA TYR A 262 11.26 -8.30 -5.53
C TYR A 262 9.77 -8.59 -5.74
N MET A 263 9.29 -8.54 -6.98
CA MET A 263 7.89 -8.82 -7.29
C MET A 263 7.52 -10.29 -7.04
N LEU A 264 8.44 -11.24 -7.31
CA LEU A 264 8.26 -12.65 -6.92
C LEU A 264 8.18 -12.82 -5.41
N HIS A 265 9.04 -12.13 -4.66
CA HIS A 265 9.00 -12.14 -3.20
C HIS A 265 7.67 -11.59 -2.67
N TYR A 266 7.22 -10.44 -3.19
CA TYR A 266 5.97 -9.82 -2.78
C TYR A 266 4.77 -10.74 -3.06
N LEU A 267 4.69 -11.32 -4.26
CA LEU A 267 3.61 -12.26 -4.60
C LEU A 267 3.68 -13.52 -3.73
N SER A 268 4.90 -14.02 -3.42
CA SER A 268 5.09 -15.14 -2.49
C SER A 268 4.58 -14.84 -1.09
N MET A 269 4.79 -13.61 -0.61
CA MET A 269 4.25 -13.15 0.68
C MET A 269 2.71 -13.11 0.65
N MET A 270 2.10 -12.61 -0.43
CA MET A 270 0.64 -12.57 -0.56
C MET A 270 0.02 -13.97 -0.60
N MET A 271 0.69 -14.92 -1.27
CA MET A 271 0.30 -16.34 -1.23
C MET A 271 0.40 -16.89 0.21
N ALA A 272 1.51 -16.63 0.91
CA ALA A 272 1.71 -17.10 2.28
C ALA A 272 0.67 -16.53 3.26
N ILE A 273 0.35 -15.23 3.17
CA ILE A 273 -0.69 -14.58 3.98
C ILE A 273 -2.05 -15.23 3.70
N SER A 274 -2.39 -15.46 2.43
CA SER A 274 -3.64 -16.12 2.03
C SER A 274 -3.74 -17.53 2.62
N ASP A 275 -2.69 -18.33 2.53
CA ASP A 275 -2.64 -19.68 3.11
C ASP A 275 -2.80 -19.64 4.64
N ILE A 276 -2.10 -18.74 5.33
CA ILE A 276 -2.16 -18.62 6.80
C ILE A 276 -3.59 -18.33 7.26
N PHE A 277 -4.30 -17.38 6.63
CA PHE A 277 -5.67 -17.05 7.02
C PHE A 277 -6.65 -18.17 6.70
N LEU A 278 -6.45 -18.91 5.60
CA LEU A 278 -7.25 -20.09 5.31
C LEU A 278 -6.98 -21.25 6.31
N LEU A 279 -5.73 -21.40 6.76
CA LEU A 279 -5.38 -22.38 7.79
C LEU A 279 -5.95 -22.01 9.17
N LEU A 280 -6.03 -20.72 9.49
CA LEU A 280 -6.65 -20.21 10.73
C LEU A 280 -8.17 -20.40 10.74
N ASP A 281 -8.84 -20.26 9.58
CA ASP A 281 -10.25 -20.63 9.42
C ASP A 281 -10.46 -22.13 9.65
N GLY A 282 -9.61 -22.99 9.08
CA GLY A 282 -9.55 -24.43 9.29
C GLY A 282 -10.76 -25.22 8.77
N SER A 283 -11.73 -24.58 8.12
CA SER A 283 -12.90 -25.24 7.55
C SER A 283 -12.58 -26.02 6.28
N ALA A 284 -13.43 -27.00 5.92
CA ALA A 284 -13.30 -27.71 4.66
C ALA A 284 -13.40 -26.76 3.44
N ALA A 285 -14.21 -25.72 3.54
CA ALA A 285 -14.32 -24.68 2.52
C ALA A 285 -13.03 -23.87 2.39
N ALA A 286 -12.38 -23.52 3.50
CA ALA A 286 -11.09 -22.84 3.48
C ALA A 286 -10.00 -23.71 2.81
N LYS A 287 -9.98 -25.02 3.09
CA LYS A 287 -9.05 -25.95 2.43
C LYS A 287 -9.29 -26.07 0.93
N GLN A 288 -10.54 -26.03 0.50
CA GLN A 288 -10.88 -25.98 -0.93
C GLN A 288 -10.37 -24.70 -1.56
N LYS A 289 -10.60 -23.52 -0.94
CA LYS A 289 -10.12 -22.23 -1.42
C LYS A 289 -8.59 -22.17 -1.54
N GLU A 290 -7.86 -22.77 -0.58
CA GLU A 290 -6.40 -22.89 -0.64
C GLU A 290 -5.96 -23.65 -1.91
N ASN A 291 -6.56 -24.83 -2.15
CA ASN A 291 -6.25 -25.62 -3.35
C ASN A 291 -6.59 -24.86 -4.64
N GLU A 292 -7.72 -24.17 -4.67
CA GLU A 292 -8.13 -23.34 -5.80
C GLU A 292 -7.15 -22.18 -6.06
N LEU A 293 -6.66 -21.49 -5.02
CA LEU A 293 -5.67 -20.42 -5.18
C LEU A 293 -4.35 -20.95 -5.78
N TRP A 294 -3.85 -22.08 -5.30
CA TRP A 294 -2.64 -22.69 -5.84
C TRP A 294 -2.82 -23.21 -7.27
N ALA A 295 -4.00 -23.75 -7.59
CA ALA A 295 -4.36 -24.13 -8.95
C ALA A 295 -4.43 -22.91 -9.87
N TYR A 296 -5.01 -21.81 -9.37
CA TYR A 296 -5.07 -20.53 -10.08
C TYR A 296 -3.67 -20.00 -10.40
N LEU A 297 -2.77 -19.92 -9.41
CA LEU A 297 -1.38 -19.52 -9.62
C LEU A 297 -0.71 -20.38 -10.71
N LYS A 298 -0.90 -21.71 -10.67
CA LYS A 298 -0.32 -22.63 -11.65
C LYS A 298 -0.87 -22.42 -13.06
N ALA A 299 -2.15 -22.08 -13.19
CA ALA A 299 -2.80 -21.87 -14.48
C ALA A 299 -2.45 -20.51 -15.11
N HIS A 300 -2.24 -19.48 -14.28
CA HIS A 300 -2.07 -18.08 -14.72
C HIS A 300 -0.61 -17.62 -14.75
N THR A 301 0.34 -18.48 -14.36
CA THR A 301 1.77 -18.14 -14.40
C THR A 301 2.58 -19.20 -15.14
N SER A 302 3.78 -18.82 -15.59
CA SER A 302 4.69 -19.79 -16.19
C SER A 302 5.15 -20.85 -15.16
N ALA A 303 5.58 -22.00 -15.67
CA ALA A 303 6.16 -23.05 -14.82
C ALA A 303 7.38 -22.57 -14.02
N GLY A 304 8.11 -21.57 -14.52
CA GLY A 304 9.25 -20.96 -13.81
C GLY A 304 8.79 -20.11 -12.62
N VAL A 305 7.81 -19.23 -12.83
CA VAL A 305 7.21 -18.40 -11.77
C VAL A 305 6.54 -19.29 -10.73
N TYR A 306 5.69 -20.23 -11.15
CA TYR A 306 5.04 -21.17 -10.24
C TYR A 306 6.05 -21.92 -9.36
N ARG A 307 7.12 -22.47 -9.95
CA ARG A 307 8.16 -23.19 -9.20
C ARG A 307 8.88 -22.28 -8.21
N SER A 308 9.20 -21.05 -8.61
CA SER A 308 9.87 -20.08 -7.73
C SER A 308 9.04 -19.77 -6.48
N ILE A 309 7.72 -19.64 -6.61
CA ILE A 309 6.81 -19.40 -5.48
C ILE A 309 6.56 -20.67 -4.70
N ARG A 310 6.29 -21.80 -5.37
CA ARG A 310 5.92 -23.08 -4.75
C ARG A 310 7.05 -23.69 -3.92
N TYR A 311 8.29 -23.56 -4.36
CA TYR A 311 9.49 -24.08 -3.69
C TYR A 311 10.31 -23.01 -3.00
N GLY A 312 9.85 -21.75 -3.03
CA GLY A 312 10.38 -20.62 -2.30
C GLY A 312 9.56 -20.31 -1.03
N PHE A 313 9.64 -19.06 -0.59
CA PHE A 313 8.99 -18.58 0.63
C PHE A 313 7.47 -18.82 0.64
N GLY A 314 6.77 -18.59 -0.49
CA GLY A 314 5.32 -18.80 -0.57
C GLY A 314 4.88 -20.24 -0.36
N GLY A 315 5.73 -21.24 -0.68
CA GLY A 315 5.39 -22.64 -0.51
C GLY A 315 5.59 -23.19 0.91
N VAL A 316 6.28 -22.44 1.78
CA VAL A 316 6.50 -22.84 3.19
C VAL A 316 5.17 -22.90 3.94
N THR A 317 4.18 -22.10 3.57
CA THR A 317 2.85 -22.10 4.18
C THR A 317 1.91 -23.18 3.65
N ASN A 318 2.25 -23.85 2.54
CA ASN A 318 1.47 -24.91 1.92
C ASN A 318 2.22 -26.25 1.96
N LEU A 319 2.63 -26.70 3.15
CA LEU A 319 3.37 -27.94 3.33
C LEU A 319 2.44 -29.15 3.19
N LYS A 320 2.63 -29.96 2.14
CA LYS A 320 1.88 -31.21 1.89
C LYS A 320 2.51 -32.40 2.62
N ILE A 321 2.74 -32.26 3.93
CA ILE A 321 3.29 -33.30 4.81
C ILE A 321 2.33 -33.54 5.99
N PRO A 322 2.35 -34.75 6.63
CA PRO A 322 1.53 -34.97 7.81
C PRO A 322 1.78 -33.91 8.89
N LYS A 323 0.72 -33.31 9.42
CA LYS A 323 0.76 -32.21 10.41
C LYS A 323 1.42 -30.93 9.90
N GLY A 324 1.59 -30.75 8.58
CA GLY A 324 2.17 -29.54 7.98
C GLY A 324 1.44 -28.28 8.40
N ASP A 325 0.11 -28.29 8.42
CA ASP A 325 -0.74 -27.18 8.83
C ASP A 325 -0.41 -26.73 10.28
N LYS A 326 -0.19 -27.66 11.21
CA LYS A 326 0.19 -27.33 12.60
C LYS A 326 1.59 -26.71 12.69
N LEU A 327 2.54 -27.17 11.87
CA LEU A 327 3.88 -26.57 11.80
C LEU A 327 3.84 -25.14 11.26
N VAL A 328 3.06 -24.92 10.21
CA VAL A 328 2.88 -23.57 9.62
C VAL A 328 2.28 -22.61 10.65
N LEU A 329 1.18 -22.99 11.31
CA LEU A 329 0.55 -22.16 12.33
C LEU A 329 1.45 -21.93 13.55
N GLY A 330 2.23 -22.94 13.95
CA GLY A 330 3.24 -22.78 15.01
C GLY A 330 4.32 -21.78 14.64
N GLY A 331 4.85 -21.83 13.42
CA GLY A 331 5.80 -20.87 12.87
C GLY A 331 5.21 -19.46 12.79
N TYR A 332 3.96 -19.33 12.34
CA TYR A 332 3.25 -18.05 12.29
C TYR A 332 3.12 -17.43 13.69
N ARG A 333 2.72 -18.19 14.72
CA ARG A 333 2.61 -17.69 16.10
C ARG A 333 3.96 -17.24 16.68
N ILE A 334 5.06 -17.91 16.31
CA ILE A 334 6.42 -17.49 16.69
C ILE A 334 6.77 -16.18 15.97
N ALA A 335 6.49 -16.09 14.66
CA ALA A 335 6.74 -14.87 13.88
C ALA A 335 5.97 -13.66 14.43
N GLN A 336 4.69 -13.82 14.79
CA GLN A 336 3.90 -12.76 15.44
C GLN A 336 4.60 -12.21 16.70
N LYS A 337 5.13 -13.09 17.55
CA LYS A 337 5.82 -12.68 18.78
C LYS A 337 7.13 -11.94 18.52
N ILE A 338 7.87 -12.35 17.48
CA ILE A 338 9.18 -11.77 17.15
C ILE A 338 9.01 -10.42 16.46
N PHE A 339 8.15 -10.35 15.45
CA PHE A 339 7.99 -9.18 14.60
C PHE A 339 6.88 -8.23 15.06
N LYS A 340 6.13 -8.60 16.10
CA LYS A 340 5.05 -7.80 16.70
C LYS A 340 4.04 -7.27 15.66
N PHE A 341 3.76 -8.05 14.62
CA PHE A 341 2.64 -7.79 13.74
C PHE A 341 1.37 -8.48 14.27
N ASN A 342 0.22 -7.85 14.07
CA ASN A 342 -1.06 -8.30 14.64
C ASN A 342 -1.51 -9.65 14.11
#